data_8e8cdf47ae758cea302d9567dd47b10b
#
_entry.id   8e8cdf47ae758cea302d9567dd47b10b
#
_cell.length_a   1.000
_cell.length_b   1.000
_cell.length_c   1.000
_cell.angle_alpha   90.00
_cell.angle_beta   90.00
_cell.angle_gamma   90.00
#
_symmetry.space_group_name_H-M   'P 1'
#
loop_
_entity.id
_entity.type
_entity.pdbx_description
1 polymer ?
#
loop_
_entity_poly.entity_id
_entity_poly.type
_entity_poly.pdbx_seq_one_letter_code
_entity_poly.pdbx_strand_id
1 'polypeptide(L)'
;MRAAKLRKDGIPKRSGLREGDRRVARTLAFKLQVVDEFRRLQQRKEAGQCASPLQAVARRFGVNKSLVSKWAAGEMRIRSAATQANRSRLSLHPGGRCRFPLAEEEVFAAYTLHRAKGLRVTARFLRVAMRRAIHQRYGEEAASSFRASPRWLQAFARRHRISLRRKTNSKHLPVEERVDKIKRWHARFRRRLKRGSNLHSKWGRWLPQDRISIDQVPCNMREGDGRTYADIGSKRVWLVGSKQDDGKRFCSLQVAARCANGPVDWPRRGQPRLTIIFRGTGKRILPEERQAWHPDVHVRFQSKAWADEALCAEYARVEVAEITAEARAAGRESVAIFDNLHGHTTQTHLANLARNQCKRHLLPGNTTDELQLVDAGVGHALKTEMAHLHDSWLAQDSNLEMWTGSFPMWRKRVLITQLVAQECVLAL
;
A
#
# COMPACT_ATOMS: atom_id res chain seq x y z
N MET A 1 -28.95 16.81 8.16
CA MET A 1 -29.42 16.38 9.50
C MET A 1 -29.95 14.95 9.43
N ARG A 2 -29.36 13.99 10.15
CA ARG A 2 -29.83 12.60 10.18
C ARG A 2 -31.04 12.50 11.10
N ALA A 3 -32.18 12.06 10.60
CA ALA A 3 -33.34 11.69 11.43
C ALA A 3 -32.92 10.55 12.39
N ALA A 4 -33.05 10.79 13.68
CA ALA A 4 -32.78 9.79 14.71
C ALA A 4 -33.80 8.66 14.61
N LYS A 5 -33.35 7.40 14.51
CA LYS A 5 -34.24 6.23 14.58
C LYS A 5 -34.87 6.18 15.99
N LEU A 6 -36.16 6.31 16.07
CA LEU A 6 -36.93 6.20 17.32
C LEU A 6 -37.15 4.71 17.68
N ARG A 7 -37.29 4.41 18.98
CA ARG A 7 -37.82 3.15 19.49
C ARG A 7 -39.33 3.13 19.25
N LYS A 8 -39.97 1.95 19.39
CA LYS A 8 -41.43 1.79 19.29
C LYS A 8 -42.23 2.65 20.29
N ASP A 9 -41.59 3.12 21.35
CA ASP A 9 -42.09 4.00 22.42
C ASP A 9 -41.79 5.48 22.15
N GLY A 10 -41.38 5.87 20.98
CA GLY A 10 -41.07 7.27 20.60
C GLY A 10 -39.78 7.85 21.16
N ILE A 11 -39.01 7.08 21.92
CA ILE A 11 -37.72 7.52 22.51
C ILE A 11 -36.61 7.40 21.50
N PRO A 12 -35.74 8.40 21.27
CA PRO A 12 -34.64 8.32 20.34
C PRO A 12 -33.69 7.17 20.71
N LYS A 13 -33.41 6.27 19.76
CA LYS A 13 -32.35 5.28 19.95
C LYS A 13 -31.06 6.04 20.13
N ARG A 14 -30.36 5.85 21.25
CA ARG A 14 -29.04 6.41 21.49
C ARG A 14 -28.07 5.92 20.39
N SER A 15 -27.92 6.72 19.36
CA SER A 15 -26.91 6.55 18.32
C SER A 15 -25.77 7.52 18.63
N GLY A 16 -24.69 7.04 19.15
CA GLY A 16 -23.49 7.82 19.46
C GLY A 16 -23.41 8.22 20.93
N LEU A 17 -22.43 7.67 21.63
CA LEU A 17 -21.98 8.14 22.91
C LEU A 17 -21.42 9.56 22.72
N ARG A 18 -21.91 10.55 23.47
CA ARG A 18 -21.30 11.87 23.57
C ARG A 18 -19.85 11.73 24.07
N GLU A 19 -19.00 12.69 23.81
CA GLU A 19 -17.55 12.65 24.10
C GLU A 19 -17.21 12.47 25.60
N GLY A 20 -18.11 12.37 26.52
CA GLY A 20 -17.94 11.93 27.91
C GLY A 20 -18.51 10.53 28.23
N ASP A 21 -19.23 9.91 27.30
CA ASP A 21 -20.02 8.68 27.52
C ASP A 21 -19.31 7.40 27.05
N ARG A 22 -18.01 7.45 26.68
CA ARG A 22 -17.25 6.27 26.32
C ARG A 22 -17.12 5.35 27.53
N ARG A 23 -17.76 4.17 27.44
CA ARG A 23 -17.58 3.10 28.43
C ARG A 23 -16.10 2.72 28.50
N VAL A 24 -15.42 3.18 29.54
CA VAL A 24 -14.03 2.81 29.77
C VAL A 24 -14.00 1.34 30.20
N ALA A 25 -13.45 0.49 29.32
CA ALA A 25 -13.24 -0.92 29.66
C ALA A 25 -12.13 -1.04 30.71
N ARG A 26 -12.38 -1.78 31.80
CA ARG A 26 -11.44 -1.98 32.90
C ARG A 26 -10.88 -3.40 32.88
N THR A 27 -9.60 -3.56 33.22
CA THR A 27 -8.92 -4.87 33.27
C THR A 27 -9.47 -5.75 34.39
N LEU A 28 -9.27 -7.06 34.30
CA LEU A 28 -9.65 -7.99 35.39
C LEU A 28 -8.87 -7.67 36.68
N ALA A 29 -7.60 -7.30 36.57
CA ALA A 29 -6.81 -6.86 37.71
C ALA A 29 -7.44 -5.65 38.43
N PHE A 30 -7.84 -4.62 37.70
CA PHE A 30 -8.51 -3.46 38.23
C PHE A 30 -9.84 -3.81 38.91
N LYS A 31 -10.65 -4.69 38.27
CA LYS A 31 -11.93 -5.14 38.83
C LYS A 31 -11.72 -5.89 40.17
N LEU A 32 -10.67 -6.71 40.24
CA LEU A 32 -10.31 -7.40 41.49
C LEU A 32 -9.91 -6.41 42.60
N GLN A 33 -9.04 -5.44 42.28
CA GLN A 33 -8.66 -4.41 43.26
C GLN A 33 -9.87 -3.67 43.83
N VAL A 34 -10.84 -3.34 42.97
CA VAL A 34 -12.07 -2.69 43.40
C VAL A 34 -12.91 -3.60 44.29
N VAL A 35 -13.03 -4.89 43.96
CA VAL A 35 -13.79 -5.87 44.74
C VAL A 35 -13.11 -6.14 46.08
N ASP A 36 -11.79 -6.32 46.09
CA ASP A 36 -11.03 -6.57 47.33
C ASP A 36 -11.14 -5.40 48.30
N GLU A 37 -11.02 -4.17 47.81
CA GLU A 37 -11.22 -2.97 48.65
C GLU A 37 -12.65 -2.84 49.15
N PHE A 38 -13.64 -3.20 48.28
CA PHE A 38 -15.04 -3.20 48.70
C PHE A 38 -15.30 -4.20 49.85
N ARG A 39 -14.74 -5.42 49.76
CA ARG A 39 -14.86 -6.43 50.82
C ARG A 39 -14.19 -5.96 52.10
N ARG A 40 -12.99 -5.36 52.01
CA ARG A 40 -12.30 -4.80 53.16
C ARG A 40 -13.11 -3.71 53.86
N LEU A 41 -13.72 -2.80 53.12
CA LEU A 41 -14.56 -1.74 53.69
C LEU A 41 -15.92 -2.25 54.18
N GLN A 42 -16.43 -3.33 53.64
CA GLN A 42 -17.64 -4.00 54.08
C GLN A 42 -17.44 -4.61 55.47
N GLN A 43 -16.32 -5.30 55.74
CA GLN A 43 -15.94 -5.80 57.06
C GLN A 43 -15.78 -4.66 58.07
N ARG A 44 -15.19 -3.53 57.67
CA ARG A 44 -15.07 -2.33 58.50
C ARG A 44 -16.42 -1.68 58.81
N LYS A 45 -17.40 -1.79 57.93
CA LYS A 45 -18.77 -1.36 58.19
C LYS A 45 -19.42 -2.21 59.28
N GLU A 46 -19.24 -3.51 59.23
CA GLU A 46 -19.72 -4.45 60.23
C GLU A 46 -19.09 -4.16 61.60
N ALA A 47 -17.86 -3.63 61.63
CA ALA A 47 -17.17 -3.15 62.81
C ALA A 47 -17.46 -1.68 63.19
N GLY A 48 -18.47 -1.04 62.57
CA GLY A 48 -18.87 0.35 62.89
C GLY A 48 -17.94 1.45 62.32
N GLN A 49 -16.90 1.10 61.61
CA GLN A 49 -15.82 2.02 61.16
C GLN A 49 -16.01 2.64 59.77
N CYS A 50 -17.08 2.28 59.04
CA CYS A 50 -17.35 2.82 57.68
C CYS A 50 -18.85 2.87 57.39
N ALA A 51 -19.40 4.05 57.19
CA ALA A 51 -20.84 4.21 56.96
C ALA A 51 -21.31 3.71 55.56
N SER A 52 -20.53 3.90 54.49
CA SER A 52 -20.95 3.58 53.13
C SER A 52 -19.78 3.03 52.27
N PRO A 53 -19.48 1.73 52.37
CA PRO A 53 -18.38 1.08 51.62
C PRO A 53 -18.49 1.27 50.10
N LEU A 54 -19.69 1.15 49.56
CA LEU A 54 -19.96 1.30 48.12
C LEU A 54 -19.59 2.70 47.61
N GLN A 55 -19.90 3.74 48.38
CA GLN A 55 -19.64 5.13 48.02
C GLN A 55 -18.13 5.44 48.16
N ALA A 56 -17.50 4.94 49.20
CA ALA A 56 -16.06 5.12 49.45
C ALA A 56 -15.23 4.50 48.30
N VAL A 57 -15.51 3.26 47.96
CA VAL A 57 -14.84 2.55 46.85
C VAL A 57 -15.10 3.24 45.49
N ALA A 58 -16.36 3.61 45.20
CA ALA A 58 -16.71 4.28 43.97
C ALA A 58 -15.92 5.59 43.77
N ARG A 59 -15.79 6.40 44.84
CA ARG A 59 -14.97 7.62 44.85
C ARG A 59 -13.48 7.34 44.68
N ARG A 60 -12.95 6.39 45.43
CA ARG A 60 -11.50 6.05 45.43
C ARG A 60 -11.03 5.60 44.04
N PHE A 61 -11.81 4.78 43.36
CA PHE A 61 -11.44 4.20 42.07
C PHE A 61 -12.03 4.93 40.83
N GLY A 62 -12.76 6.02 41.03
CA GLY A 62 -13.38 6.80 39.96
C GLY A 62 -14.36 5.98 39.10
N VAL A 63 -15.16 5.12 39.75
CA VAL A 63 -16.12 4.24 39.08
C VAL A 63 -17.54 4.47 39.60
N ASN A 64 -18.55 4.10 38.84
CA ASN A 64 -19.94 4.21 39.26
C ASN A 64 -20.24 3.12 40.34
N LYS A 65 -21.04 3.45 41.35
CA LYS A 65 -21.52 2.54 42.39
C LYS A 65 -22.11 1.24 41.85
N SER A 66 -22.88 1.35 40.73
CA SER A 66 -23.47 0.19 40.08
C SER A 66 -22.43 -0.79 39.52
N LEU A 67 -21.27 -0.31 39.12
CA LEU A 67 -20.17 -1.16 38.66
C LEU A 67 -19.50 -1.88 39.81
N VAL A 68 -19.30 -1.22 40.95
CA VAL A 68 -18.74 -1.85 42.15
C VAL A 68 -19.65 -2.99 42.60
N SER A 69 -20.97 -2.73 42.71
CA SER A 69 -21.98 -3.74 43.08
C SER A 69 -22.00 -4.91 42.08
N LYS A 70 -22.00 -4.62 40.77
CA LYS A 70 -21.97 -5.64 39.72
C LYS A 70 -20.73 -6.51 39.74
N TRP A 71 -19.57 -5.91 40.03
CA TRP A 71 -18.30 -6.67 40.12
C TRP A 71 -18.25 -7.48 41.40
N ALA A 72 -18.73 -6.97 42.54
CA ALA A 72 -18.82 -7.71 43.77
C ALA A 72 -19.77 -8.92 43.65
N ALA A 73 -20.93 -8.76 43.02
CA ALA A 73 -21.83 -9.86 42.71
C ALA A 73 -21.22 -10.92 41.77
N GLY A 74 -20.30 -10.50 40.89
CA GLY A 74 -19.57 -11.38 39.99
C GLY A 74 -18.18 -11.82 40.46
N GLU A 75 -17.85 -11.62 41.73
CA GLU A 75 -16.51 -11.83 42.27
C GLU A 75 -15.89 -13.19 41.96
N MET A 76 -16.61 -14.28 42.16
CA MET A 76 -16.15 -15.64 41.87
C MET A 76 -15.73 -15.80 40.40
N ARG A 77 -16.54 -15.26 39.47
CA ARG A 77 -16.24 -15.30 38.05
C ARG A 77 -15.03 -14.46 37.69
N ILE A 78 -14.86 -13.31 38.33
CA ILE A 78 -13.70 -12.44 38.13
C ILE A 78 -12.43 -13.09 38.63
N ARG A 79 -12.45 -13.69 39.84
CA ARG A 79 -11.31 -14.38 40.44
C ARG A 79 -10.89 -15.60 39.62
N SER A 80 -11.83 -16.43 39.20
CA SER A 80 -11.54 -17.61 38.36
C SER A 80 -10.98 -17.23 36.98
N ALA A 81 -11.40 -16.10 36.41
CA ALA A 81 -10.92 -15.63 35.12
C ALA A 81 -9.58 -14.86 35.22
N ALA A 82 -9.24 -14.28 36.34
CA ALA A 82 -8.09 -13.41 36.55
C ALA A 82 -6.84 -14.20 36.99
N THR A 83 -6.49 -15.25 36.27
CA THR A 83 -5.19 -15.92 36.42
C THR A 83 -4.04 -14.93 36.11
N GLN A 84 -2.82 -15.25 36.54
CA GLN A 84 -1.66 -14.35 36.37
C GLN A 84 -1.47 -13.96 34.90
N ALA A 85 -1.67 -14.90 33.96
CA ALA A 85 -1.59 -14.66 32.51
C ALA A 85 -2.73 -13.79 31.94
N ASN A 86 -3.84 -13.65 32.67
CA ASN A 86 -5.08 -13.02 32.15
C ASN A 86 -5.45 -11.71 32.85
N ARG A 87 -4.66 -11.24 33.80
CA ARG A 87 -4.95 -10.04 34.61
C ARG A 87 -5.17 -8.77 33.78
N SER A 88 -4.49 -8.63 32.65
CA SER A 88 -4.63 -7.50 31.71
C SER A 88 -5.89 -7.56 30.85
N ARG A 89 -6.64 -8.67 30.82
CA ARG A 89 -7.85 -8.80 29.98
C ARG A 89 -8.96 -7.85 30.47
N LEU A 90 -9.71 -7.33 29.53
CA LEU A 90 -10.86 -6.45 29.77
C LEU A 90 -12.18 -7.22 29.95
N SER A 91 -12.24 -8.49 29.53
CA SER A 91 -13.43 -9.34 29.53
C SER A 91 -13.24 -10.59 30.36
N LEU A 92 -14.31 -11.02 31.07
CA LEU A 92 -14.39 -12.29 31.81
C LEU A 92 -14.28 -13.52 30.90
N HIS A 93 -14.79 -13.38 29.69
CA HIS A 93 -14.76 -14.50 28.74
C HIS A 93 -13.50 -14.39 27.87
N PRO A 94 -12.63 -15.42 27.87
CA PRO A 94 -11.66 -15.57 26.81
C PRO A 94 -12.47 -15.63 25.52
N GLY A 95 -12.28 -14.70 24.60
CA GLY A 95 -13.06 -14.61 23.36
C GLY A 95 -13.55 -15.99 22.88
N GLY A 96 -14.72 -16.08 22.29
CA GLY A 96 -15.45 -17.34 22.10
C GLY A 96 -14.52 -18.50 21.73
N ARG A 97 -14.54 -19.57 22.50
CA ARG A 97 -13.75 -20.80 22.24
C ARG A 97 -14.07 -21.28 20.83
N CYS A 98 -13.06 -21.67 20.09
CA CYS A 98 -13.27 -22.30 18.80
C CYS A 98 -14.11 -23.58 19.01
N ARG A 99 -15.23 -23.71 18.31
CA ARG A 99 -16.13 -24.87 18.46
C ARG A 99 -15.47 -26.15 17.94
N PHE A 100 -14.63 -26.04 16.92
CA PHE A 100 -13.96 -27.15 16.23
C PHE A 100 -12.45 -26.84 16.11
N PRO A 101 -11.68 -26.92 17.19
CA PRO A 101 -10.28 -26.47 17.22
C PRO A 101 -9.38 -27.26 16.26
N LEU A 102 -9.49 -28.59 16.22
CA LEU A 102 -8.67 -29.44 15.34
C LEU A 102 -8.97 -29.19 13.86
N ALA A 103 -10.24 -29.00 13.49
CA ALA A 103 -10.60 -28.63 12.12
C ALA A 103 -10.08 -27.23 11.75
N GLU A 104 -10.04 -26.30 12.70
CA GLU A 104 -9.52 -24.96 12.47
C GLU A 104 -8.00 -24.94 12.28
N GLU A 105 -7.27 -25.77 13.02
CA GLU A 105 -5.83 -25.98 12.85
C GLU A 105 -5.50 -26.55 11.46
N GLU A 106 -6.27 -27.51 11.01
CA GLU A 106 -6.14 -28.13 9.68
C GLU A 106 -6.38 -27.10 8.56
N VAL A 107 -7.40 -26.25 8.70
CA VAL A 107 -7.67 -25.17 7.76
C VAL A 107 -6.56 -24.12 7.76
N PHE A 108 -5.99 -23.81 8.93
CA PHE A 108 -4.86 -22.90 9.00
C PHE A 108 -3.59 -23.49 8.39
N ALA A 109 -3.35 -24.79 8.56
CA ALA A 109 -2.25 -25.49 7.88
C ALA A 109 -2.43 -25.46 6.35
N ALA A 110 -3.66 -25.72 5.85
CA ALA A 110 -4.00 -25.61 4.43
C ALA A 110 -3.80 -24.17 3.92
N TYR A 111 -4.21 -23.16 4.68
CA TYR A 111 -3.94 -21.76 4.38
C TYR A 111 -2.43 -21.50 4.23
N THR A 112 -1.65 -21.94 5.19
CA THR A 112 -0.19 -21.71 5.22
C THR A 112 0.47 -22.37 4.00
N LEU A 113 0.10 -23.62 3.68
CA LEU A 113 0.60 -24.34 2.52
C LEU A 113 0.27 -23.61 1.20
N HIS A 114 -0.99 -23.15 1.04
CA HIS A 114 -1.40 -22.41 -0.15
C HIS A 114 -0.64 -21.10 -0.28
N ARG A 115 -0.44 -20.38 0.84
CA ARG A 115 0.31 -19.11 0.82
C ARG A 115 1.80 -19.33 0.55
N ALA A 116 2.41 -20.38 1.08
CA ALA A 116 3.81 -20.74 0.77
C ALA A 116 4.00 -21.01 -0.73
N LYS A 117 3.01 -21.63 -1.39
CA LYS A 117 3.00 -21.86 -2.84
C LYS A 117 2.57 -20.61 -3.65
N GLY A 118 2.36 -19.47 -3.02
CA GLY A 118 1.92 -18.26 -3.69
C GLY A 118 0.48 -18.27 -4.19
N LEU A 119 -0.32 -19.28 -3.82
CA LEU A 119 -1.70 -19.43 -4.29
C LEU A 119 -2.64 -18.44 -3.58
N ARG A 120 -3.71 -18.08 -4.30
CA ARG A 120 -4.75 -17.20 -3.77
C ARG A 120 -5.64 -17.97 -2.79
N VAL A 121 -5.78 -17.45 -1.56
CA VAL A 121 -6.73 -17.95 -0.56
C VAL A 121 -7.90 -16.97 -0.45
N THR A 122 -9.10 -17.42 -0.75
CA THR A 122 -10.33 -16.63 -0.70
C THR A 122 -11.16 -16.94 0.54
N ALA A 123 -12.11 -16.05 0.87
CA ALA A 123 -13.11 -16.33 1.91
C ALA A 123 -13.91 -17.63 1.63
N ARG A 124 -14.22 -17.89 0.35
CA ARG A 124 -14.91 -19.13 -0.06
C ARG A 124 -14.05 -20.36 0.22
N PHE A 125 -12.76 -20.32 -0.14
CA PHE A 125 -11.82 -21.41 0.15
C PHE A 125 -11.81 -21.78 1.63
N LEU A 126 -11.60 -20.79 2.52
CA LEU A 126 -11.55 -21.03 3.96
C LEU A 126 -12.85 -21.61 4.52
N ARG A 127 -14.01 -21.18 4.01
CA ARG A 127 -15.31 -21.70 4.41
C ARG A 127 -15.54 -23.15 3.97
N VAL A 128 -15.15 -23.45 2.73
CA VAL A 128 -15.26 -24.82 2.18
C VAL A 128 -14.30 -25.75 2.89
N ALA A 129 -13.05 -25.34 3.06
CA ALA A 129 -12.05 -26.11 3.79
C ALA A 129 -12.50 -26.43 5.22
N MET A 130 -13.09 -25.44 5.92
CA MET A 130 -13.58 -25.65 7.28
C MET A 130 -14.74 -26.65 7.36
N ARG A 131 -15.71 -26.57 6.45
CA ARG A 131 -16.80 -27.57 6.41
C ARG A 131 -16.27 -28.97 6.15
N ARG A 132 -15.32 -29.09 5.21
CA ARG A 132 -14.69 -30.38 4.90
C ARG A 132 -13.92 -30.96 6.09
N ALA A 133 -13.13 -30.13 6.76
CA ALA A 133 -12.37 -30.53 7.95
C ALA A 133 -13.30 -30.95 9.11
N ILE A 134 -14.43 -30.25 9.31
CA ILE A 134 -15.43 -30.61 10.30
C ILE A 134 -16.08 -31.93 9.92
N HIS A 135 -16.49 -32.13 8.67
CA HIS A 135 -17.08 -33.37 8.19
C HIS A 135 -16.14 -34.58 8.43
N GLN A 136 -14.88 -34.42 8.06
CA GLN A 136 -13.88 -35.48 8.21
C GLN A 136 -13.60 -35.88 9.67
N ARG A 137 -13.59 -34.88 10.59
CA ARG A 137 -13.20 -35.11 11.99
C ARG A 137 -14.36 -35.31 12.95
N TYR A 138 -15.51 -34.72 12.66
CA TYR A 138 -16.65 -34.66 13.60
C TYR A 138 -17.96 -35.18 12.99
N GLY A 139 -17.91 -35.63 11.72
CA GLY A 139 -19.06 -36.21 11.03
C GLY A 139 -19.99 -35.20 10.35
N GLU A 140 -20.98 -35.76 9.62
CA GLU A 140 -21.90 -34.95 8.79
C GLU A 140 -22.83 -34.06 9.62
N GLU A 141 -23.31 -34.53 10.77
CA GLU A 141 -24.19 -33.76 11.64
C GLU A 141 -23.50 -32.48 12.16
N ALA A 142 -22.23 -32.58 12.55
CA ALA A 142 -21.43 -31.45 12.96
C ALA A 142 -21.19 -30.46 11.79
N ALA A 143 -20.92 -30.99 10.59
CA ALA A 143 -20.67 -30.18 9.40
C ALA A 143 -21.94 -29.45 8.93
N SER A 144 -23.11 -30.10 8.94
CA SER A 144 -24.39 -29.50 8.57
C SER A 144 -24.83 -28.40 9.57
N SER A 145 -24.54 -28.58 10.87
CA SER A 145 -24.81 -27.59 11.92
C SER A 145 -23.88 -26.37 11.84
N PHE A 146 -22.78 -26.46 11.12
CA PHE A 146 -21.78 -25.37 11.04
C PHE A 146 -22.11 -24.36 9.94
N ARG A 147 -22.55 -23.19 10.35
CA ARG A 147 -22.70 -22.05 9.46
C ARG A 147 -21.35 -21.35 9.28
N ALA A 148 -20.67 -21.55 8.15
CA ALA A 148 -19.45 -20.84 7.80
C ALA A 148 -19.72 -19.31 7.55
N SER A 149 -20.18 -18.63 8.59
CA SER A 149 -20.67 -17.25 8.53
C SER A 149 -19.53 -16.23 8.33
N PRO A 150 -19.81 -14.99 7.88
CA PRO A 150 -18.83 -13.92 7.85
C PRO A 150 -18.23 -13.64 9.23
N ARG A 151 -19.03 -13.76 10.31
CA ARG A 151 -18.58 -13.56 11.69
C ARG A 151 -17.57 -14.63 12.13
N TRP A 152 -17.79 -15.89 11.74
CA TRP A 152 -16.81 -16.95 11.96
C TRP A 152 -15.50 -16.65 11.23
N LEU A 153 -15.57 -16.26 9.95
CA LEU A 153 -14.37 -15.92 9.16
C LEU A 153 -13.57 -14.77 9.76
N GLN A 154 -14.24 -13.73 10.25
CA GLN A 154 -13.58 -12.61 10.95
C GLN A 154 -12.91 -13.08 12.25
N ALA A 155 -13.57 -13.96 13.01
CA ALA A 155 -13.01 -14.54 14.24
C ALA A 155 -11.82 -15.45 13.93
N PHE A 156 -11.89 -16.29 12.89
CA PHE A 156 -10.78 -17.09 12.37
C PHE A 156 -9.59 -16.21 12.01
N ALA A 157 -9.80 -15.20 11.16
CA ALA A 157 -8.76 -14.28 10.72
C ALA A 157 -8.07 -13.56 11.89
N ARG A 158 -8.84 -13.20 12.92
CA ARG A 158 -8.30 -12.55 14.13
C ARG A 158 -7.46 -13.52 14.96
N ARG A 159 -7.91 -14.77 15.16
CA ARG A 159 -7.17 -15.78 15.94
C ARG A 159 -5.83 -16.12 15.31
N HIS A 160 -5.81 -16.27 13.98
CA HIS A 160 -4.62 -16.61 13.21
C HIS A 160 -3.84 -15.38 12.69
N ARG A 161 -4.23 -14.17 13.09
CA ARG A 161 -3.58 -12.90 12.69
C ARG A 161 -3.42 -12.72 11.19
N ILE A 162 -4.41 -13.16 10.43
CA ILE A 162 -4.46 -12.98 8.97
C ILE A 162 -5.50 -11.92 8.59
N SER A 163 -5.29 -11.27 7.45
CA SER A 163 -6.21 -10.26 6.92
C SER A 163 -6.40 -10.41 5.43
N LEU A 164 -7.57 -9.99 4.93
CA LEU A 164 -7.82 -9.91 3.50
C LEU A 164 -7.05 -8.73 2.93
N ARG A 165 -6.15 -9.00 1.99
CA ARG A 165 -5.28 -8.00 1.35
C ARG A 165 -5.52 -8.01 -0.16
N ARG A 166 -5.36 -6.84 -0.79
CA ARG A 166 -5.23 -6.78 -2.25
C ARG A 166 -3.93 -7.45 -2.67
N LYS A 167 -3.96 -8.08 -3.83
CA LYS A 167 -2.76 -8.56 -4.49
C LYS A 167 -1.92 -7.34 -4.91
N THR A 168 -0.73 -7.23 -4.39
CA THR A 168 0.22 -6.17 -4.76
C THR A 168 1.11 -6.60 -5.90
N ASN A 169 1.37 -7.91 -6.02
CA ASN A 169 2.25 -8.47 -7.03
C ASN A 169 1.86 -9.91 -7.39
N SER A 170 2.13 -10.35 -8.64
CA SER A 170 1.99 -11.75 -9.06
C SER A 170 3.31 -12.23 -9.62
N LYS A 171 4.03 -13.01 -8.82
CA LYS A 171 5.31 -13.58 -9.22
C LYS A 171 5.18 -15.06 -9.53
N HIS A 172 5.95 -15.49 -10.51
CA HIS A 172 6.00 -16.89 -10.93
C HIS A 172 7.04 -17.71 -10.18
N LEU A 173 8.01 -17.04 -9.51
CA LEU A 173 9.11 -17.72 -8.83
C LEU A 173 8.99 -17.62 -7.30
N PRO A 174 9.32 -18.69 -6.57
CA PRO A 174 9.46 -18.69 -5.11
C PRO A 174 10.47 -17.63 -4.62
N VAL A 175 10.33 -17.20 -3.37
CA VAL A 175 11.23 -16.18 -2.78
C VAL A 175 12.67 -16.69 -2.74
N GLU A 176 12.88 -17.94 -2.41
CA GLU A 176 14.19 -18.59 -2.28
C GLU A 176 14.99 -18.50 -3.57
N GLU A 177 14.37 -18.83 -4.70
CA GLU A 177 15.01 -18.75 -6.02
C GLU A 177 15.34 -17.30 -6.43
N ARG A 178 14.51 -16.34 -5.99
CA ARG A 178 14.75 -14.91 -6.24
C ARG A 178 15.93 -14.38 -5.44
N VAL A 179 16.05 -14.76 -4.17
CA VAL A 179 17.17 -14.35 -3.30
C VAL A 179 18.49 -14.72 -3.92
N ASP A 180 18.66 -15.93 -4.44
CA ASP A 180 19.90 -16.36 -5.05
C ASP A 180 20.21 -15.63 -6.38
N LYS A 181 19.19 -15.32 -7.18
CA LYS A 181 19.34 -14.46 -8.36
C LYS A 181 19.81 -13.06 -7.99
N ILE A 182 19.20 -12.47 -6.96
CA ILE A 182 19.55 -11.14 -6.45
C ILE A 182 21.00 -11.13 -5.94
N LYS A 183 21.40 -12.11 -5.12
CA LYS A 183 22.78 -12.24 -4.63
C LYS A 183 23.81 -12.33 -5.76
N ARG A 184 23.53 -13.16 -6.78
CA ARG A 184 24.41 -13.32 -7.96
C ARG A 184 24.50 -12.03 -8.77
N TRP A 185 23.39 -11.30 -8.92
CA TRP A 185 23.36 -10.01 -9.60
C TRP A 185 24.21 -8.97 -8.86
N HIS A 186 24.04 -8.83 -7.55
CA HIS A 186 24.86 -7.93 -6.73
C HIS A 186 26.34 -8.28 -6.79
N ALA A 187 26.71 -9.57 -6.72
CA ALA A 187 28.09 -10.01 -6.83
C ALA A 187 28.69 -9.66 -8.21
N ARG A 188 27.88 -9.80 -9.29
CA ARG A 188 28.29 -9.41 -10.66
C ARG A 188 28.46 -7.88 -10.75
N PHE A 189 27.53 -7.10 -10.21
CA PHE A 189 27.60 -5.65 -10.24
C PHE A 189 28.82 -5.14 -9.44
N ARG A 190 29.06 -5.67 -8.24
CA ARG A 190 30.24 -5.35 -7.43
C ARG A 190 31.55 -5.67 -8.15
N ARG A 191 31.62 -6.79 -8.87
CA ARG A 191 32.81 -7.13 -9.69
C ARG A 191 33.03 -6.12 -10.82
N ARG A 192 31.93 -5.66 -11.47
CA ARG A 192 32.01 -4.63 -12.52
C ARG A 192 32.48 -3.29 -11.97
N LEU A 193 32.04 -2.91 -10.76
CA LEU A 193 32.49 -1.69 -10.09
C LEU A 193 33.99 -1.68 -9.80
N LYS A 194 34.58 -2.85 -9.57
CA LYS A 194 36.00 -3.01 -9.25
C LYS A 194 36.90 -3.17 -10.49
N ARG A 195 36.34 -3.22 -11.70
CA ARG A 195 37.10 -3.43 -12.95
C ARG A 195 37.11 -2.15 -13.79
N GLY A 196 38.30 -1.74 -14.24
CA GLY A 196 38.54 -0.59 -15.11
C GLY A 196 39.88 0.07 -14.82
N SER A 197 40.27 1.00 -15.67
CA SER A 197 41.55 1.73 -15.56
C SER A 197 41.45 2.94 -14.62
N ASN A 198 40.34 3.64 -14.61
CA ASN A 198 40.13 4.87 -13.82
C ASN A 198 39.12 4.63 -12.69
N LEU A 199 39.57 3.95 -11.63
CA LEU A 199 38.72 3.61 -10.50
C LEU A 199 38.81 4.71 -9.43
N HIS A 200 37.63 5.25 -9.05
CA HIS A 200 37.53 6.10 -7.86
C HIS A 200 37.72 5.24 -6.60
N SER A 201 38.55 5.68 -5.66
CA SER A 201 38.93 4.90 -4.45
C SER A 201 37.75 4.40 -3.64
N LYS A 202 36.71 5.24 -3.45
CA LYS A 202 35.49 4.91 -2.69
C LYS A 202 34.40 4.27 -3.55
N TRP A 203 34.23 4.71 -4.79
CA TRP A 203 33.05 4.38 -5.59
C TRP A 203 33.30 3.40 -6.73
N GLY A 204 34.58 3.13 -7.04
CA GLY A 204 34.97 2.26 -8.13
C GLY A 204 34.78 2.89 -9.51
N ARG A 205 34.36 2.11 -10.51
CA ARG A 205 34.30 2.50 -11.92
C ARG A 205 33.32 3.62 -12.23
N TRP A 206 32.18 3.67 -11.54
CA TRP A 206 31.15 4.68 -11.77
C TRP A 206 30.85 5.43 -10.48
N LEU A 207 30.84 6.74 -10.54
CA LEU A 207 30.42 7.58 -9.42
C LEU A 207 28.91 7.37 -9.16
N PRO A 208 28.39 7.67 -7.96
CA PRO A 208 26.96 7.54 -7.68
C PRO A 208 26.05 8.26 -8.68
N GLN A 209 26.38 9.50 -9.05
CA GLN A 209 25.62 10.30 -10.03
C GLN A 209 25.69 9.74 -11.46
N ASP A 210 26.69 8.88 -11.78
CA ASP A 210 26.84 8.24 -13.07
C ASP A 210 26.15 6.87 -13.13
N ARG A 211 25.43 6.48 -12.05
CA ARG A 211 24.61 5.27 -11.96
C ARG A 211 23.15 5.63 -12.10
N ILE A 212 22.52 5.15 -13.15
CA ILE A 212 21.19 5.55 -13.57
C ILE A 212 20.30 4.32 -13.54
N SER A 213 19.16 4.38 -12.85
CA SER A 213 18.11 3.36 -12.92
C SER A 213 17.00 3.86 -13.84
N ILE A 214 16.66 3.09 -14.87
CA ILE A 214 15.69 3.49 -15.89
C ILE A 214 14.58 2.46 -15.94
N ASP A 215 13.33 2.95 -15.86
CA ASP A 215 12.14 2.12 -15.94
C ASP A 215 10.93 2.89 -16.44
N GLN A 216 9.87 2.17 -16.77
CA GLN A 216 8.65 2.72 -17.31
C GLN A 216 7.47 2.56 -16.36
N VAL A 217 6.86 3.67 -15.97
CA VAL A 217 5.70 3.72 -15.08
C VAL A 217 4.42 3.97 -15.90
N PRO A 218 3.44 3.05 -15.88
CA PRO A 218 2.15 3.33 -16.52
C PRO A 218 1.43 4.43 -15.76
N CYS A 219 0.87 5.40 -16.49
CA CYS A 219 0.12 6.50 -15.95
C CYS A 219 -1.26 6.57 -16.59
N ASN A 220 -2.29 6.68 -15.77
CA ASN A 220 -3.66 6.88 -16.20
C ASN A 220 -4.09 8.30 -15.81
N MET A 221 -5.04 8.88 -16.54
CA MET A 221 -5.56 10.22 -16.26
C MET A 221 -6.20 10.32 -14.86
N ARG A 222 -6.70 9.20 -14.35
CA ARG A 222 -7.27 9.08 -13.01
C ARG A 222 -6.49 8.00 -12.28
N GLU A 223 -5.45 8.41 -11.58
CA GLU A 223 -4.79 7.54 -10.63
C GLU A 223 -5.63 7.53 -9.35
N GLY A 224 -5.99 6.34 -8.88
CA GLY A 224 -6.76 6.15 -7.68
C GLY A 224 -7.04 4.68 -7.44
N ASP A 225 -7.46 4.35 -6.24
CA ASP A 225 -7.77 2.97 -5.84
C ASP A 225 -9.19 2.52 -6.27
N GLY A 226 -9.88 3.32 -7.09
CA GLY A 226 -11.25 3.08 -7.54
C GLY A 226 -12.29 3.30 -6.45
N ARG A 227 -11.95 4.02 -5.37
CA ARG A 227 -12.86 4.35 -4.28
C ARG A 227 -13.29 5.81 -4.36
N THR A 228 -14.50 6.07 -3.93
CA THR A 228 -15.02 7.42 -3.74
C THR A 228 -15.91 7.46 -2.51
N TYR A 229 -16.10 8.67 -1.97
CA TYR A 229 -17.10 8.88 -0.96
C TYR A 229 -18.49 8.97 -1.63
N ALA A 230 -19.46 8.32 -1.04
CA ALA A 230 -20.86 8.38 -1.43
C ALA A 230 -21.73 8.38 -0.18
N ASP A 231 -23.01 8.76 -0.33
CA ASP A 231 -23.96 8.76 0.77
C ASP A 231 -24.11 7.37 1.37
N ILE A 232 -24.18 7.33 2.71
CA ILE A 232 -24.38 6.08 3.43
C ILE A 232 -25.69 5.43 3.02
N GLY A 233 -25.62 4.22 2.50
CA GLY A 233 -26.76 3.45 2.02
C GLY A 233 -26.97 3.52 0.52
N SER A 234 -26.17 4.27 -0.22
CA SER A 234 -26.17 4.24 -1.69
C SER A 234 -25.97 2.81 -2.19
N LYS A 235 -26.93 2.29 -2.94
CA LYS A 235 -26.85 0.95 -3.53
C LYS A 235 -25.91 0.89 -4.75
N ARG A 236 -25.79 2.02 -5.44
CA ARG A 236 -24.94 2.19 -6.63
C ARG A 236 -24.15 3.48 -6.49
N VAL A 237 -22.87 3.41 -6.78
CA VAL A 237 -21.97 4.57 -6.81
C VAL A 237 -21.48 4.71 -8.24
N TRP A 238 -21.93 5.78 -8.89
CA TRP A 238 -21.55 6.09 -10.26
C TRP A 238 -20.33 6.99 -10.26
N LEU A 239 -19.32 6.61 -11.02
CA LEU A 239 -18.22 7.47 -11.40
C LEU A 239 -18.35 7.72 -12.90
N VAL A 240 -18.33 8.98 -13.30
CA VAL A 240 -18.28 9.32 -14.71
C VAL A 240 -16.94 8.88 -15.26
N GLY A 241 -16.91 7.71 -15.89
CA GLY A 241 -15.78 7.25 -16.68
C GLY A 241 -15.86 7.90 -18.07
N SER A 242 -14.76 8.37 -18.65
CA SER A 242 -14.75 8.61 -20.07
C SER A 242 -14.87 7.26 -20.79
N LYS A 243 -15.65 7.14 -21.86
CA LYS A 243 -15.70 5.94 -22.71
C LYS A 243 -14.31 5.51 -23.23
N GLN A 244 -13.29 6.36 -23.06
CA GLN A 244 -11.91 6.11 -23.43
C GLN A 244 -11.07 5.52 -22.28
N ASP A 245 -11.58 5.52 -21.01
CA ASP A 245 -10.88 5.00 -19.84
C ASP A 245 -11.09 3.49 -19.61
N ASP A 246 -11.72 2.75 -20.54
CA ASP A 246 -11.96 1.31 -20.44
C ASP A 246 -10.65 0.49 -20.41
N GLY A 247 -9.88 0.68 -19.33
CA GLY A 247 -8.66 -0.08 -19.05
C GLY A 247 -7.49 0.21 -20.01
N LYS A 248 -7.62 1.19 -20.90
CA LYS A 248 -6.57 1.54 -21.85
C LYS A 248 -5.64 2.59 -21.24
N ARG A 249 -4.36 2.26 -21.18
CA ARG A 249 -3.31 3.18 -20.74
C ARG A 249 -3.34 4.48 -21.56
N PHE A 250 -3.39 5.63 -20.87
CA PHE A 250 -3.36 6.94 -21.52
C PHE A 250 -1.93 7.35 -21.90
N CYS A 251 -1.00 7.21 -20.98
CA CYS A 251 0.42 7.44 -21.19
C CYS A 251 1.27 6.55 -20.28
N SER A 252 2.57 6.56 -20.51
CA SER A 252 3.57 6.06 -19.58
C SER A 252 4.63 7.11 -19.35
N LEU A 253 5.25 7.05 -18.19
CA LEU A 253 6.41 7.87 -17.87
C LEU A 253 7.66 7.00 -17.93
N GLN A 254 8.61 7.37 -18.79
CA GLN A 254 9.96 6.79 -18.73
C GLN A 254 10.75 7.58 -17.68
N VAL A 255 11.08 6.92 -16.61
CA VAL A 255 11.75 7.50 -15.45
C VAL A 255 13.20 7.07 -15.43
N ALA A 256 14.10 8.04 -15.40
CA ALA A 256 15.51 7.81 -15.14
C ALA A 256 15.86 8.46 -13.80
N ALA A 257 16.29 7.67 -12.83
CA ALA A 257 16.71 8.15 -11.52
C ALA A 257 18.20 7.91 -11.33
N ARG A 258 18.94 8.92 -10.84
CA ARG A 258 20.35 8.78 -10.52
C ARG A 258 20.60 9.02 -9.03
N CYS A 259 21.65 8.38 -8.50
CA CYS A 259 22.10 8.59 -7.14
C CYS A 259 22.79 9.95 -7.01
N ALA A 260 22.44 10.73 -6.00
CA ALA A 260 23.13 11.96 -5.70
C ALA A 260 24.31 11.73 -4.73
N ASN A 261 25.35 12.58 -4.82
CA ASN A 261 26.44 12.63 -3.86
C ASN A 261 26.14 13.68 -2.79
N GLY A 262 25.89 13.24 -1.57
CA GLY A 262 25.74 14.12 -0.40
C GLY A 262 24.34 14.69 -0.18
N PRO A 263 24.17 15.57 0.82
CA PRO A 263 22.95 16.32 1.00
C PRO A 263 22.75 17.18 -0.23
N VAL A 264 21.80 16.76 -1.01
CA VAL A 264 21.44 17.44 -2.25
C VAL A 264 20.65 18.66 -1.85
N ASP A 265 21.00 19.82 -2.40
CA ASP A 265 20.06 20.90 -2.53
C ASP A 265 18.94 20.41 -3.45
N TRP A 266 18.09 19.59 -2.87
CA TRP A 266 16.87 19.10 -3.47
C TRP A 266 15.96 20.33 -3.68
N PRO A 267 15.36 20.56 -4.83
CA PRO A 267 14.78 19.55 -5.70
C PRO A 267 15.19 19.55 -7.18
N ARG A 268 16.16 20.28 -7.65
CA ARG A 268 16.28 20.49 -9.11
C ARG A 268 17.61 20.19 -9.78
N ARG A 269 18.70 20.05 -9.08
CA ARG A 269 20.01 19.88 -9.72
C ARG A 269 20.42 18.42 -9.78
N GLY A 270 20.23 17.81 -10.95
CA GLY A 270 20.88 16.56 -11.26
C GLY A 270 19.98 15.37 -11.58
N GLN A 271 18.66 15.44 -11.39
CA GLN A 271 17.77 14.39 -11.86
C GLN A 271 17.41 14.58 -13.34
N PRO A 272 17.37 13.49 -14.12
CA PRO A 272 17.01 13.56 -15.53
C PRO A 272 15.56 14.00 -15.74
N ARG A 273 15.30 14.72 -16.83
CA ARG A 273 13.95 15.03 -17.27
C ARG A 273 13.15 13.76 -17.53
N LEU A 274 11.89 13.74 -17.16
CA LEU A 274 11.00 12.62 -17.45
C LEU A 274 10.58 12.62 -18.93
N THR A 275 10.42 11.43 -19.49
CA THR A 275 9.85 11.28 -20.84
C THR A 275 8.44 10.75 -20.74
N ILE A 276 7.48 11.48 -21.30
CA ILE A 276 6.08 11.06 -21.38
C ILE A 276 5.84 10.40 -22.72
N ILE A 277 5.35 9.16 -22.70
CA ILE A 277 4.96 8.41 -23.89
C ILE A 277 3.45 8.39 -23.95
N PHE A 278 2.85 9.27 -24.75
CA PHE A 278 1.42 9.30 -24.97
C PHE A 278 0.96 8.19 -25.91
N ARG A 279 -0.27 7.74 -25.68
CA ARG A 279 -0.93 6.83 -26.61
C ARG A 279 -1.30 7.53 -27.91
N GLY A 280 -0.85 6.97 -29.01
CA GLY A 280 -1.14 7.50 -30.34
C GLY A 280 0.06 7.41 -31.28
N THR A 281 -0.09 7.95 -32.48
CA THR A 281 0.96 7.94 -33.53
C THR A 281 1.80 9.21 -33.55
N GLY A 282 1.36 10.27 -32.86
CA GLY A 282 2.02 11.58 -32.93
C GLY A 282 1.95 12.31 -34.30
N LYS A 283 1.16 11.77 -35.25
CA LYS A 283 1.10 12.33 -36.64
C LYS A 283 0.27 13.63 -36.74
N ARG A 284 -0.69 13.82 -35.82
CA ARG A 284 -1.61 14.97 -35.86
C ARG A 284 -1.48 15.73 -34.55
N ILE A 285 -0.37 16.46 -34.37
CA ILE A 285 -0.12 17.32 -33.23
C ILE A 285 -0.25 18.76 -33.71
N LEU A 286 -1.13 19.51 -33.05
CA LEU A 286 -1.31 20.92 -33.31
C LEU A 286 -0.06 21.71 -32.92
N PRO A 287 0.32 22.75 -33.67
CA PRO A 287 1.44 23.61 -33.30
C PRO A 287 1.28 24.20 -31.90
N GLU A 288 0.08 24.66 -31.58
CA GLU A 288 -0.28 25.21 -30.25
C GLU A 288 -0.12 24.18 -29.13
N GLU A 289 -0.47 22.91 -29.38
CA GLU A 289 -0.26 21.84 -28.42
C GLU A 289 1.24 21.65 -28.14
N ARG A 290 2.06 21.61 -29.20
CA ARG A 290 3.51 21.42 -29.07
C ARG A 290 4.17 22.56 -28.32
N GLN A 291 3.76 23.80 -28.56
CA GLN A 291 4.26 24.99 -27.87
C GLN A 291 3.84 25.03 -26.40
N ALA A 292 2.69 24.46 -26.05
CA ALA A 292 2.17 24.43 -24.71
C ALA A 292 2.72 23.29 -23.84
N TRP A 293 3.51 22.37 -24.40
CA TRP A 293 4.17 21.35 -23.59
C TRP A 293 5.20 21.96 -22.66
N HIS A 294 5.27 21.42 -21.44
CA HIS A 294 6.25 21.90 -20.48
C HIS A 294 7.69 21.58 -20.95
N PRO A 295 8.63 22.55 -20.91
CA PRO A 295 9.98 22.34 -21.45
C PRO A 295 10.82 21.32 -20.65
N ASP A 296 10.48 21.07 -19.37
CA ASP A 296 11.20 20.15 -18.49
C ASP A 296 10.77 18.67 -18.66
N VAL A 297 9.99 18.35 -19.71
CA VAL A 297 9.63 16.97 -20.03
C VAL A 297 9.86 16.68 -21.50
N HIS A 298 10.24 15.44 -21.80
CA HIS A 298 10.25 14.94 -23.16
C HIS A 298 8.90 14.34 -23.53
N VAL A 299 8.41 14.58 -24.73
CA VAL A 299 7.14 14.01 -25.20
C VAL A 299 7.39 13.08 -26.38
N ARG A 300 6.88 11.85 -26.28
CA ARG A 300 6.91 10.80 -27.31
C ARG A 300 5.52 10.22 -27.51
N PHE A 301 5.35 9.50 -28.59
CA PHE A 301 4.08 8.83 -28.94
C PHE A 301 4.31 7.38 -29.33
N GLN A 302 3.42 6.51 -28.85
CA GLN A 302 3.39 5.10 -29.25
C GLN A 302 1.96 4.56 -29.16
N SER A 303 1.56 3.72 -30.08
CA SER A 303 0.16 3.25 -30.25
C SER A 303 -0.47 2.65 -28.98
N LYS A 304 0.33 2.04 -28.12
CA LYS A 304 -0.08 1.42 -26.85
C LYS A 304 0.40 2.18 -25.62
N ALA A 305 1.05 3.35 -25.80
CA ALA A 305 1.73 4.11 -24.75
C ALA A 305 2.73 3.23 -23.96
N TRP A 306 3.54 2.44 -24.67
CA TRP A 306 4.57 1.58 -24.10
C TRP A 306 5.80 1.61 -25.01
N ALA A 307 7.01 1.68 -24.43
CA ALA A 307 8.22 1.70 -25.22
C ALA A 307 8.36 0.38 -26.00
N ASP A 308 8.45 0.49 -27.31
CA ASP A 308 8.88 -0.57 -28.22
C ASP A 308 10.38 -0.45 -28.51
N GLU A 309 10.89 -1.31 -29.38
CA GLU A 309 12.31 -1.32 -29.75
C GLU A 309 12.77 0.02 -30.33
N ALA A 310 11.95 0.65 -31.18
CA ALA A 310 12.26 1.92 -31.81
C ALA A 310 12.37 3.04 -30.76
N LEU A 311 11.41 3.12 -29.83
CA LEU A 311 11.44 4.09 -28.75
C LEU A 311 12.58 3.83 -27.76
N CYS A 312 12.90 2.56 -27.44
CA CYS A 312 14.06 2.24 -26.59
C CYS A 312 15.36 2.68 -27.26
N ALA A 313 15.51 2.46 -28.56
CA ALA A 313 16.68 2.90 -29.31
C ALA A 313 16.79 4.43 -29.39
N GLU A 314 15.68 5.11 -29.63
CA GLU A 314 15.58 6.58 -29.66
C GLU A 314 15.89 7.18 -28.29
N TYR A 315 15.32 6.64 -27.22
CA TYR A 315 15.61 7.05 -25.84
C TYR A 315 17.11 6.92 -25.52
N ALA A 316 17.72 5.80 -25.89
CA ALA A 316 19.15 5.61 -25.70
C ALA A 316 19.99 6.59 -26.52
N ARG A 317 19.49 7.04 -27.70
CA ARG A 317 20.18 7.99 -28.57
C ARG A 317 20.09 9.42 -28.08
N VAL A 318 18.92 9.85 -27.60
CA VAL A 318 18.62 11.26 -27.30
C VAL A 318 18.66 11.52 -25.79
N GLU A 319 17.77 10.89 -25.03
CA GLU A 319 17.60 11.18 -23.61
C GLU A 319 18.81 10.68 -22.78
N VAL A 320 19.34 9.49 -23.08
CA VAL A 320 20.55 9.02 -22.39
C VAL A 320 21.77 9.88 -22.76
N ALA A 321 21.83 10.45 -23.97
CA ALA A 321 22.86 11.40 -24.33
C ALA A 321 22.82 12.66 -23.44
N GLU A 322 21.63 13.18 -23.16
CA GLU A 322 21.44 14.29 -22.26
C GLU A 322 21.83 13.92 -20.82
N ILE A 323 21.28 12.81 -20.34
CA ILE A 323 21.51 12.30 -18.97
C ILE A 323 23.02 12.09 -18.68
N THR A 324 23.77 11.63 -19.66
CA THR A 324 25.20 11.32 -19.51
C THR A 324 26.15 12.45 -19.92
N ALA A 325 25.62 13.60 -20.35
CA ALA A 325 26.41 14.70 -20.91
C ALA A 325 27.51 15.19 -19.95
N GLU A 326 27.18 15.39 -18.69
CA GLU A 326 28.11 15.83 -17.64
C GLU A 326 29.24 14.80 -17.43
N ALA A 327 28.90 13.50 -17.33
CA ALA A 327 29.87 12.44 -17.16
C ALA A 327 30.82 12.39 -18.37
N ARG A 328 30.28 12.44 -19.60
CA ARG A 328 31.08 12.44 -20.83
C ARG A 328 31.98 13.65 -20.95
N ALA A 329 31.50 14.84 -20.61
CA ALA A 329 32.32 16.06 -20.61
C ALA A 329 33.49 15.96 -19.62
N ALA A 330 33.32 15.22 -18.52
CA ALA A 330 34.36 14.95 -17.54
C ALA A 330 35.18 13.68 -17.85
N GLY A 331 35.06 13.09 -19.05
CA GLY A 331 35.78 11.88 -19.46
C GLY A 331 35.38 10.60 -18.70
N ARG A 332 34.19 10.59 -18.06
CA ARG A 332 33.71 9.46 -17.26
C ARG A 332 32.69 8.62 -18.03
N GLU A 333 32.68 7.35 -17.74
CA GLU A 333 31.59 6.44 -18.18
C GLU A 333 30.42 6.45 -17.20
N SER A 334 29.22 6.22 -17.72
CA SER A 334 28.02 5.98 -16.95
C SER A 334 27.57 4.52 -17.01
N VAL A 335 26.70 4.09 -16.09
CA VAL A 335 26.01 2.80 -16.15
C VAL A 335 24.52 3.00 -16.00
N ALA A 336 23.75 2.43 -16.93
CA ALA A 336 22.31 2.41 -16.86
C ALA A 336 21.81 0.99 -16.54
N ILE A 337 20.93 0.91 -15.54
CA ILE A 337 20.32 -0.31 -15.05
C ILE A 337 18.91 -0.37 -15.64
N PHE A 338 18.63 -1.43 -16.39
CA PHE A 338 17.37 -1.68 -17.07
C PHE A 338 16.76 -3.01 -16.66
N ASP A 339 15.44 -3.13 -16.82
CA ASP A 339 14.78 -4.43 -16.83
C ASP A 339 15.13 -5.24 -18.10
N ASN A 340 14.58 -6.46 -18.22
CA ASN A 340 14.80 -7.34 -19.37
C ASN A 340 13.78 -7.11 -20.49
N LEU A 341 13.30 -5.90 -20.70
CA LEU A 341 12.48 -5.57 -21.86
C LEU A 341 13.27 -5.86 -23.15
N HIS A 342 12.64 -6.48 -24.15
CA HIS A 342 13.32 -6.85 -25.38
C HIS A 342 13.99 -5.65 -26.07
N GLY A 343 13.33 -4.49 -26.11
CA GLY A 343 13.89 -3.26 -26.64
C GLY A 343 15.24 -2.84 -26.03
N HIS A 344 15.47 -3.17 -24.75
CA HIS A 344 16.74 -2.89 -24.08
C HIS A 344 17.87 -3.88 -24.44
N THR A 345 17.56 -4.94 -25.17
CA THR A 345 18.55 -5.97 -25.55
C THR A 345 19.00 -5.89 -27.02
N THR A 346 18.35 -5.04 -27.83
CA THR A 346 18.66 -4.88 -29.25
C THR A 346 20.05 -4.29 -29.50
N GLN A 347 20.66 -4.63 -30.64
CA GLN A 347 21.98 -4.11 -31.02
C GLN A 347 21.95 -2.59 -31.23
N THR A 348 20.86 -2.05 -31.79
CA THR A 348 20.69 -0.60 -31.98
C THR A 348 20.68 0.15 -30.66
N HIS A 349 19.96 -0.38 -29.67
CA HIS A 349 19.94 0.18 -28.32
C HIS A 349 21.34 0.17 -27.69
N LEU A 350 22.05 -0.96 -27.78
CA LEU A 350 23.41 -1.10 -27.28
C LEU A 350 24.41 -0.15 -27.95
N ALA A 351 24.34 -0.01 -29.27
CA ALA A 351 25.18 0.90 -30.01
C ALA A 351 24.95 2.36 -29.61
N ASN A 352 23.68 2.76 -29.40
CA ASN A 352 23.34 4.11 -28.94
C ASN A 352 23.84 4.37 -27.51
N LEU A 353 23.72 3.39 -26.60
CA LEU A 353 24.31 3.50 -25.26
C LEU A 353 25.83 3.65 -25.32
N ALA A 354 26.50 2.84 -26.17
CA ALA A 354 27.95 2.90 -26.33
C ALA A 354 28.44 4.25 -26.83
N ARG A 355 27.74 4.85 -27.82
CA ARG A 355 28.01 6.23 -28.31
C ARG A 355 27.95 7.26 -27.19
N ASN A 356 27.08 7.05 -26.20
CA ASN A 356 26.91 7.91 -25.04
C ASN A 356 27.80 7.50 -23.84
N GLN A 357 28.82 6.67 -24.06
CA GLN A 357 29.70 6.14 -23.01
C GLN A 357 28.94 5.56 -21.82
N CYS A 358 27.75 4.98 -22.09
CA CYS A 358 26.87 4.40 -21.08
C CYS A 358 26.88 2.87 -21.20
N LYS A 359 27.23 2.19 -20.11
CA LYS A 359 27.23 0.72 -20.04
C LYS A 359 25.87 0.22 -19.56
N ARG A 360 25.34 -0.77 -20.25
CA ARG A 360 24.12 -1.45 -19.82
C ARG A 360 24.40 -2.45 -18.69
N HIS A 361 23.49 -2.47 -17.69
CA HIS A 361 23.42 -3.52 -16.68
C HIS A 361 21.97 -3.97 -16.51
N LEU A 362 21.66 -5.21 -16.92
CA LEU A 362 20.31 -5.76 -16.85
C LEU A 362 19.99 -6.34 -15.48
N LEU A 363 18.77 -6.14 -15.03
CA LEU A 363 18.22 -6.81 -13.86
C LEU A 363 17.91 -8.28 -14.18
N PRO A 364 17.98 -9.19 -13.21
CA PRO A 364 17.54 -10.56 -13.44
C PRO A 364 16.01 -10.60 -13.62
N GLY A 365 15.55 -11.51 -14.46
CA GLY A 365 14.11 -11.68 -14.68
C GLY A 365 13.36 -12.02 -13.38
N ASN A 366 12.16 -11.42 -13.20
CA ASN A 366 11.28 -11.57 -12.05
C ASN A 366 11.82 -11.02 -10.71
N THR A 367 12.74 -10.04 -10.75
CA THR A 367 13.29 -9.38 -9.56
C THR A 367 13.20 -7.85 -9.63
N THR A 368 12.46 -7.30 -10.57
CA THR A 368 12.35 -5.85 -10.80
C THR A 368 11.79 -5.13 -9.59
N ASP A 369 10.78 -5.68 -8.93
CA ASP A 369 10.18 -5.09 -7.73
C ASP A 369 11.09 -5.08 -6.48
N GLU A 370 12.18 -5.89 -6.44
CA GLU A 370 13.17 -5.82 -5.38
C GLU A 370 14.41 -4.99 -5.75
N LEU A 371 14.74 -4.92 -7.03
CA LEU A 371 15.98 -4.32 -7.50
C LEU A 371 15.80 -3.03 -8.29
N GLN A 372 14.64 -2.84 -8.93
CA GLN A 372 14.35 -1.65 -9.71
C GLN A 372 13.92 -0.51 -8.78
N LEU A 373 14.70 0.57 -8.76
CA LEU A 373 14.44 1.71 -7.88
C LEU A 373 13.04 2.32 -8.12
N VAL A 374 12.64 2.38 -9.38
CA VAL A 374 11.35 2.94 -9.77
C VAL A 374 10.19 2.10 -9.22
N ASP A 375 10.27 0.77 -9.37
CA ASP A 375 9.27 -0.17 -8.83
C ASP A 375 9.28 -0.23 -7.29
N ALA A 376 10.44 -0.01 -6.67
CA ALA A 376 10.60 -0.06 -5.22
C ALA A 376 9.95 1.11 -4.47
N GLY A 377 9.59 2.18 -5.16
CA GLY A 377 8.92 3.30 -4.49
C GLY A 377 8.72 4.55 -5.33
N VAL A 378 9.68 4.92 -6.17
CA VAL A 378 9.65 6.15 -6.98
C VAL A 378 8.39 6.22 -7.84
N GLY A 379 8.05 5.15 -8.55
CA GLY A 379 6.84 5.11 -9.39
C GLY A 379 5.54 5.24 -8.61
N HIS A 380 5.50 4.77 -7.35
CA HIS A 380 4.34 4.96 -6.47
C HIS A 380 4.25 6.41 -5.99
N ALA A 381 5.37 7.00 -5.58
CA ALA A 381 5.42 8.40 -5.16
C ALA A 381 4.96 9.32 -6.29
N LEU A 382 5.52 9.17 -7.51
CA LEU A 382 5.11 9.92 -8.70
C LEU A 382 3.60 9.85 -8.95
N LYS A 383 3.02 8.65 -8.94
CA LYS A 383 1.57 8.48 -9.18
C LYS A 383 0.72 9.14 -8.10
N THR A 384 1.13 9.01 -6.85
CA THR A 384 0.40 9.58 -5.71
C THR A 384 0.38 11.10 -5.82
N GLU A 385 1.51 11.69 -6.12
CA GLU A 385 1.62 13.14 -6.19
C GLU A 385 0.94 13.70 -7.45
N MET A 386 1.10 13.06 -8.59
CA MET A 386 0.31 13.41 -9.79
C MET A 386 -1.20 13.38 -9.52
N ALA A 387 -1.68 12.41 -8.72
CA ALA A 387 -3.09 12.37 -8.31
C ALA A 387 -3.45 13.56 -7.43
N HIS A 388 -2.60 13.93 -6.46
CA HIS A 388 -2.80 15.11 -5.60
C HIS A 388 -2.83 16.41 -6.41
N LEU A 389 -1.89 16.59 -7.34
CA LEU A 389 -1.87 17.77 -8.21
C LEU A 389 -3.10 17.84 -9.11
N HIS A 390 -3.53 16.71 -9.67
CA HIS A 390 -4.74 16.64 -10.47
C HIS A 390 -5.99 16.97 -9.65
N ASP A 391 -6.11 16.43 -8.43
CA ASP A 391 -7.21 16.75 -7.51
C ASP A 391 -7.20 18.23 -7.13
N SER A 392 -6.02 18.80 -6.87
CA SER A 392 -5.86 20.22 -6.57
C SER A 392 -6.24 21.11 -7.77
N TRP A 393 -5.91 20.69 -8.98
CA TRP A 393 -6.31 21.36 -10.21
C TRP A 393 -7.83 21.29 -10.40
N LEU A 394 -8.46 20.15 -10.15
CA LEU A 394 -9.93 19.97 -10.22
C LEU A 394 -10.69 20.73 -9.11
N ALA A 395 -10.04 21.06 -8.00
CA ALA A 395 -10.66 21.82 -6.93
C ALA A 395 -10.97 23.29 -7.30
N GLN A 396 -10.46 23.76 -8.43
CA GLN A 396 -10.79 25.07 -8.97
C GLN A 396 -12.04 24.95 -9.86
N ASP A 397 -13.09 25.74 -9.59
CA ASP A 397 -14.38 25.63 -10.25
C ASP A 397 -14.29 25.72 -11.78
N SER A 398 -13.49 26.65 -12.31
CA SER A 398 -13.26 26.80 -13.76
C SER A 398 -12.65 25.54 -14.41
N ASN A 399 -11.75 24.87 -13.69
CA ASN A 399 -11.11 23.65 -14.16
C ASN A 399 -12.05 22.46 -14.12
N LEU A 400 -12.88 22.39 -13.09
CA LEU A 400 -13.92 21.35 -12.97
C LEU A 400 -14.94 21.47 -14.09
N GLU A 401 -15.41 22.67 -14.41
CA GLU A 401 -16.32 22.93 -15.54
C GLU A 401 -15.69 22.54 -16.88
N MET A 402 -14.43 22.93 -17.10
CA MET A 402 -13.69 22.49 -18.30
C MET A 402 -13.57 20.98 -18.39
N TRP A 403 -13.22 20.31 -17.29
CA TRP A 403 -13.02 18.87 -17.24
C TRP A 403 -14.27 18.06 -17.51
N THR A 404 -15.40 18.50 -16.96
CA THR A 404 -16.72 17.84 -17.11
C THR A 404 -17.40 18.19 -18.43
N GLY A 405 -17.05 19.30 -19.03
CA GLY A 405 -17.50 19.72 -20.35
C GLY A 405 -16.70 19.10 -21.50
N SER A 406 -16.45 19.89 -22.52
CA SER A 406 -15.70 19.48 -23.72
C SER A 406 -14.21 19.76 -23.55
N PHE A 407 -13.51 18.98 -22.74
CA PHE A 407 -12.05 19.12 -22.57
C PHE A 407 -11.31 18.30 -23.63
N PRO A 408 -10.73 18.95 -24.66
CA PRO A 408 -10.14 18.24 -25.79
C PRO A 408 -8.89 17.44 -25.39
N MET A 409 -8.63 16.35 -26.11
CA MET A 409 -7.56 15.41 -25.77
C MET A 409 -6.16 16.07 -25.79
N TRP A 410 -5.93 17.02 -26.67
CA TRP A 410 -4.66 17.72 -26.72
C TRP A 410 -4.40 18.57 -25.45
N ARG A 411 -5.43 19.23 -24.90
CA ARG A 411 -5.32 19.96 -23.64
C ARG A 411 -5.08 19.02 -22.45
N LYS A 412 -5.65 17.80 -22.49
CA LYS A 412 -5.34 16.77 -21.50
C LYS A 412 -3.85 16.38 -21.53
N ARG A 413 -3.28 16.24 -22.73
CA ARG A 413 -1.84 15.95 -22.85
C ARG A 413 -0.99 17.11 -22.34
N VAL A 414 -1.33 18.36 -22.69
CA VAL A 414 -0.66 19.55 -22.14
C VAL A 414 -0.72 19.56 -20.61
N LEU A 415 -1.90 19.38 -20.03
CA LEU A 415 -2.06 19.31 -18.57
C LEU A 415 -1.13 18.25 -17.94
N ILE A 416 -1.06 17.06 -18.53
CA ILE A 416 -0.16 16.01 -18.04
C ILE A 416 1.30 16.45 -18.08
N THR A 417 1.75 17.16 -19.13
CA THR A 417 3.13 17.66 -19.17
C THR A 417 3.43 18.64 -18.03
N GLN A 418 2.45 19.48 -17.69
CA GLN A 418 2.56 20.45 -16.60
C GLN A 418 2.59 19.75 -15.23
N LEU A 419 1.68 18.79 -15.00
CA LEU A 419 1.64 18.03 -13.75
C LEU A 419 2.93 17.22 -13.55
N VAL A 420 3.42 16.55 -14.58
CA VAL A 420 4.65 15.76 -14.53
C VAL A 420 5.87 16.63 -14.28
N ALA A 421 5.93 17.82 -14.87
CA ALA A 421 7.05 18.74 -14.65
C ALA A 421 7.09 19.29 -13.22
N GLN A 422 5.93 19.57 -12.61
CA GLN A 422 5.84 19.97 -11.21
C GLN A 422 6.35 18.87 -10.28
N GLU A 423 6.09 17.62 -10.62
CA GLU A 423 6.53 16.44 -9.88
C GLU A 423 8.04 16.21 -9.92
N CYS A 424 8.69 16.42 -11.05
CA CYS A 424 10.16 16.36 -11.13
C CYS A 424 10.86 17.24 -10.08
N VAL A 425 10.10 18.16 -9.50
CA VAL A 425 10.55 19.10 -8.47
C VAL A 425 10.41 18.52 -7.06
N LEU A 426 9.42 17.63 -6.83
CA LEU A 426 8.99 17.23 -5.47
C LEU A 426 9.29 15.75 -5.13
N ALA A 427 9.34 14.86 -6.11
CA ALA A 427 9.33 13.40 -5.84
C ALA A 427 10.64 12.66 -6.15
N LEU A 428 11.59 13.24 -6.87
CA LEU A 428 12.91 12.68 -7.23
C LEU A 428 14.04 13.46 -6.60
#